data_1773da27e2e281671ed7fc89decfeeb8
#
_entry.id   1773da27e2e281671ed7fc89decfeeb8
#
_cell.length_a   1.000
_cell.length_b   1.000
_cell.length_c   1.000
_cell.angle_alpha   90.00
_cell.angle_beta   90.00
_cell.angle_gamma   90.00
#
_symmetry.space_group_name_H-M   'P 1'
#
loop_
_entity.id
_entity.type
_entity.pdbx_description
1 polymer ?
#
loop_
_entity_poly.entity_id
_entity_poly.type
_entity_poly.pdbx_seq_one_letter_code
_entity_poly.pdbx_strand_id
1 'polypeptide(L)'
;MQRLPVLVLVVICLVASADSTADARVNYLLHCGGCHLPDGSGVPPEVPSLLGDPGKIIALPQGRDYLMRVPGVSQALLDNADLAEVINYMMTEFNGDSLPRDFK
;
A
#
# COMPACT_ATOMS: atom_id res chain seq x y z
N MET A 1 55.93 11.71 20.80
CA MET A 1 54.45 11.76 21.00
C MET A 1 53.81 11.70 19.62
N GLN A 2 53.43 10.53 19.23
CA GLN A 2 52.71 10.32 17.99
C GLN A 2 51.25 10.71 18.20
N ARG A 3 50.83 11.78 17.54
CA ARG A 3 49.40 12.11 17.48
C ARG A 3 48.76 11.18 16.48
N LEU A 4 48.09 10.17 16.97
CA LEU A 4 47.15 9.38 16.16
C LEU A 4 46.09 10.33 15.62
N PRO A 5 45.89 10.40 14.31
CA PRO A 5 44.71 11.05 13.79
C PRO A 5 43.54 10.20 14.27
N VAL A 6 42.69 10.82 15.07
CA VAL A 6 41.36 10.27 15.37
C VAL A 6 40.62 10.22 14.01
N LEU A 7 40.72 9.07 13.42
CA LEU A 7 39.89 8.75 12.29
C LEU A 7 38.45 8.70 12.87
N VAL A 8 37.79 9.83 12.81
CA VAL A 8 36.36 9.89 13.07
C VAL A 8 35.75 9.04 11.97
N LEU A 9 35.56 7.78 12.32
CA LEU A 9 34.73 6.86 11.56
C LEU A 9 33.32 7.41 11.69
N VAL A 10 32.97 8.34 10.83
CA VAL A 10 31.58 8.71 10.59
C VAL A 10 30.96 7.46 10.01
N VAL A 11 30.49 6.60 10.88
CA VAL A 11 29.52 5.58 10.52
C VAL A 11 28.29 6.36 10.10
N ILE A 12 28.26 6.70 8.83
CA ILE A 12 27.01 7.10 8.19
C ILE A 12 26.16 5.83 8.28
N CYS A 13 25.36 5.77 9.34
CA CYS A 13 24.18 4.92 9.32
C CYS A 13 23.37 5.40 8.13
N LEU A 14 23.57 4.79 6.99
CA LEU A 14 22.59 4.72 5.95
C LEU A 14 21.39 4.03 6.60
N VAL A 15 20.55 4.82 7.23
CA VAL A 15 19.21 4.41 7.55
C VAL A 15 18.60 4.18 6.17
N ALA A 16 18.67 2.94 5.70
CA ALA A 16 17.86 2.52 4.60
C ALA A 16 16.43 2.73 5.07
N SER A 17 15.85 3.86 4.71
CA SER A 17 14.42 4.07 4.85
C SER A 17 13.81 2.92 4.08
N ALA A 18 13.24 1.94 4.79
CA ALA A 18 12.45 0.90 4.14
C ALA A 18 11.45 1.63 3.25
N ASP A 19 11.49 1.36 1.95
CA ASP A 19 10.58 2.01 1.03
C ASP A 19 9.17 1.53 1.39
N SER A 20 8.34 2.41 1.94
CA SER A 20 6.97 2.09 2.35
C SER A 20 6.16 1.51 1.20
N THR A 21 6.48 1.91 -0.04
CA THR A 21 5.86 1.36 -1.25
C THR A 21 6.23 -0.11 -1.45
N ALA A 22 7.49 -0.51 -1.19
CA ALA A 22 7.92 -1.90 -1.28
C ALA A 22 7.23 -2.76 -0.22
N ASP A 23 7.12 -2.27 1.02
CA ASP A 23 6.43 -2.96 2.10
C ASP A 23 4.93 -3.08 1.84
N ALA A 24 4.30 -2.02 1.34
CA ALA A 24 2.88 -2.03 0.95
C ALA A 24 2.59 -3.04 -0.16
N ARG A 25 3.47 -3.15 -1.15
CA ARG A 25 3.35 -4.17 -2.20
C ARG A 25 3.44 -5.58 -1.64
N VAL A 26 4.39 -5.84 -0.74
CA VAL A 26 4.52 -7.15 -0.09
C VAL A 26 3.28 -7.47 0.73
N ASN A 27 2.80 -6.53 1.52
CA ASN A 27 1.58 -6.69 2.30
C ASN A 27 0.34 -6.93 1.40
N TYR A 28 0.25 -6.23 0.28
CA TYR A 28 -0.79 -6.51 -0.72
C TYR A 28 -0.72 -7.97 -1.20
N LEU A 29 0.44 -8.44 -1.60
CA LEU A 29 0.61 -9.81 -2.10
C LEU A 29 0.25 -10.87 -1.06
N LEU A 30 0.58 -10.61 0.21
CA LEU A 30 0.31 -11.54 1.31
C LEU A 30 -1.16 -11.56 1.74
N HIS A 31 -1.84 -10.41 1.73
CA HIS A 31 -3.17 -10.26 2.34
C HIS A 31 -4.30 -10.08 1.33
N CYS A 32 -4.00 -9.71 0.10
CA CYS A 32 -4.99 -9.39 -0.94
C CYS A 32 -4.73 -10.16 -2.24
N GLY A 33 -3.47 -10.32 -2.62
CA GLY A 33 -3.04 -10.84 -3.91
C GLY A 33 -3.41 -12.30 -4.16
N GLY A 34 -3.68 -13.09 -3.11
CA GLY A 34 -4.11 -14.48 -3.24
C GLY A 34 -5.48 -14.61 -3.91
N CYS A 35 -6.39 -13.67 -3.67
CA CYS A 35 -7.72 -13.63 -4.27
C CYS A 35 -7.81 -12.62 -5.42
N HIS A 36 -7.32 -11.41 -5.20
CA HIS A 36 -7.40 -10.34 -6.21
C HIS A 36 -6.31 -10.41 -7.28
N LEU A 37 -5.40 -11.37 -7.19
CA LEU A 37 -4.23 -11.58 -8.02
C LEU A 37 -3.17 -10.47 -7.87
N PRO A 38 -1.90 -10.76 -8.22
CA PRO A 38 -0.82 -9.77 -8.08
C PRO A 38 -1.02 -8.49 -8.88
N ASP A 39 -1.77 -8.54 -9.97
CA ASP A 39 -2.08 -7.42 -10.85
C ASP A 39 -3.43 -6.73 -10.53
N GLY A 40 -4.13 -7.18 -9.50
CA GLY A 40 -5.42 -6.63 -9.10
C GLY A 40 -6.60 -7.03 -9.98
N SER A 41 -6.43 -7.91 -10.96
CA SER A 41 -7.50 -8.26 -11.91
C SER A 41 -8.64 -9.08 -11.29
N GLY A 42 -8.35 -9.79 -10.20
CA GLY A 42 -9.35 -10.64 -9.55
C GLY A 42 -9.82 -11.81 -10.42
N VAL A 43 -10.92 -12.41 -10.02
CA VAL A 43 -11.61 -13.50 -10.74
C VAL A 43 -13.11 -13.20 -10.74
N PRO A 44 -13.57 -12.22 -11.53
CA PRO A 44 -14.98 -11.86 -11.57
C PRO A 44 -15.87 -13.00 -12.09
N PRO A 45 -17.10 -13.14 -11.55
CA PRO A 45 -17.74 -12.26 -10.55
C PRO A 45 -17.40 -12.62 -9.10
N GLU A 46 -16.72 -13.74 -8.83
CA GLU A 46 -16.48 -14.27 -7.48
C GLU A 46 -15.56 -13.37 -6.67
N VAL A 47 -14.47 -12.90 -7.30
CA VAL A 47 -13.54 -11.93 -6.71
C VAL A 47 -13.48 -10.70 -7.60
N PRO A 48 -13.95 -9.55 -7.12
CA PRO A 48 -13.99 -8.33 -7.92
C PRO A 48 -12.61 -7.89 -8.38
N SER A 49 -12.55 -7.32 -9.59
CA SER A 49 -11.36 -6.62 -10.05
C SER A 49 -11.13 -5.36 -9.21
N LEU A 50 -9.87 -5.09 -8.88
CA LEU A 50 -9.44 -3.85 -8.23
C LEU A 50 -8.97 -2.80 -9.24
N LEU A 51 -9.09 -3.09 -10.54
CA LEU A 51 -8.63 -2.20 -11.61
C LEU A 51 -9.70 -1.13 -11.90
N GLY A 52 -9.48 0.08 -11.41
CA GLY A 52 -10.28 1.26 -11.72
C GLY A 52 -11.58 1.44 -10.91
N ASP A 53 -12.26 0.39 -10.50
CA ASP A 53 -13.54 0.51 -9.79
C ASP A 53 -13.40 1.05 -8.36
N PRO A 54 -12.43 0.62 -7.53
CA PRO A 54 -12.22 1.24 -6.23
C PRO A 54 -11.96 2.74 -6.30
N GLY A 55 -11.22 3.21 -7.30
CA GLY A 55 -11.00 4.64 -7.52
C GLY A 55 -12.28 5.43 -7.79
N LYS A 56 -13.22 4.84 -8.53
CA LYS A 56 -14.54 5.43 -8.75
C LYS A 56 -15.38 5.42 -7.47
N ILE A 57 -15.30 4.34 -6.68
CA ILE A 57 -16.05 4.21 -5.44
C ILE A 57 -15.63 5.29 -4.44
N ILE A 58 -14.32 5.52 -4.24
CA ILE A 58 -13.86 6.54 -3.29
C ILE A 58 -14.19 7.98 -3.70
N ALA A 59 -14.55 8.21 -4.95
CA ALA A 59 -15.07 9.49 -5.40
C ALA A 59 -16.50 9.77 -4.92
N LEU A 60 -17.21 8.76 -4.45
CA LEU A 60 -18.55 8.89 -3.89
C LEU A 60 -18.48 9.34 -2.43
N PRO A 61 -19.49 10.07 -1.91
CA PRO A 61 -19.45 10.62 -0.55
C PRO A 61 -19.19 9.62 0.57
N GLN A 62 -19.63 8.37 0.43
CA GLN A 62 -19.45 7.30 1.42
C GLN A 62 -18.52 6.18 0.93
N GLY A 63 -17.83 6.41 -0.18
CA GLY A 63 -17.06 5.36 -0.84
C GLY A 63 -15.87 4.87 -0.01
N ARG A 64 -15.18 5.77 0.69
CA ARG A 64 -14.08 5.40 1.58
C ARG A 64 -14.56 4.51 2.73
N ASP A 65 -15.65 4.87 3.38
CA ASP A 65 -16.27 4.07 4.43
C ASP A 65 -16.68 2.69 3.93
N TYR A 66 -17.26 2.63 2.74
CA TYR A 66 -17.64 1.38 2.12
C TYR A 66 -16.43 0.44 1.93
N LEU A 67 -15.34 0.95 1.35
CA LEU A 67 -14.15 0.15 1.11
C LEU A 67 -13.50 -0.36 2.39
N MET A 68 -13.56 0.42 3.48
CA MET A 68 -13.01 0.00 4.77
C MET A 68 -13.85 -1.10 5.45
N ARG A 69 -15.08 -1.31 5.01
CA ARG A 69 -16.01 -2.31 5.59
C ARG A 69 -16.07 -3.62 4.81
N VAL A 70 -15.53 -3.65 3.60
CA VAL A 70 -15.50 -4.92 2.85
C VAL A 70 -14.68 -5.97 3.61
N PRO A 71 -15.10 -7.25 3.62
CA PRO A 71 -14.49 -8.26 4.49
C PRO A 71 -12.99 -8.40 4.33
N GLY A 72 -12.48 -8.35 3.11
CA GLY A 72 -11.05 -8.46 2.84
C GLY A 72 -10.22 -7.35 3.49
N VAL A 73 -10.77 -6.15 3.63
CA VAL A 73 -10.12 -5.01 4.28
C VAL A 73 -10.36 -5.04 5.79
N SER A 74 -11.61 -5.15 6.22
CA SER A 74 -11.98 -5.07 7.64
C SER A 74 -11.44 -6.23 8.47
N GLN A 75 -11.12 -7.36 7.85
CA GLN A 75 -10.60 -8.55 8.51
C GLN A 75 -9.12 -8.81 8.21
N ALA A 76 -8.44 -7.91 7.52
CA ALA A 76 -7.02 -8.03 7.25
C ALA A 76 -6.21 -8.04 8.55
N LEU A 77 -5.25 -8.95 8.65
CA LEU A 77 -4.35 -9.07 9.82
C LEU A 77 -3.18 -8.09 9.67
N LEU A 78 -3.51 -6.81 9.55
CA LEU A 78 -2.59 -5.69 9.45
C LEU A 78 -2.97 -4.65 10.50
N ASP A 79 -1.97 -3.94 11.01
CA ASP A 79 -2.28 -2.76 11.81
C ASP A 79 -2.81 -1.61 10.91
N ASN A 80 -3.30 -0.55 11.53
CA ASN A 80 -3.94 0.53 10.80
C ASN A 80 -2.97 1.28 9.87
N ALA A 81 -1.70 1.39 10.25
CA ALA A 81 -0.68 2.07 9.43
C ALA A 81 -0.36 1.24 8.18
N ASP A 82 -0.08 -0.04 8.36
CA ASP A 82 0.19 -0.96 7.25
C ASP A 82 -1.03 -1.12 6.34
N LEU A 83 -2.23 -1.19 6.90
CA LEU A 83 -3.45 -1.26 6.12
C LEU A 83 -3.65 0.00 5.26
N ALA A 84 -3.41 1.19 5.83
CA ALA A 84 -3.50 2.44 5.08
C ALA A 84 -2.50 2.47 3.91
N GLU A 85 -1.28 2.00 4.13
CA GLU A 85 -0.26 1.92 3.08
C GLU A 85 -0.65 0.93 1.97
N VAL A 86 -1.20 -0.23 2.32
CA VAL A 86 -1.71 -1.20 1.34
C VAL A 86 -2.86 -0.62 0.52
N ILE A 87 -3.80 0.06 1.16
CA ILE A 87 -4.90 0.72 0.45
C ILE A 87 -4.38 1.81 -0.49
N ASN A 88 -3.44 2.64 -0.03
CA ASN A 88 -2.82 3.65 -0.88
C ASN A 88 -2.06 3.03 -2.06
N TYR A 89 -1.31 1.96 -1.82
CA TYR A 89 -0.65 1.20 -2.89
C TYR A 89 -1.66 0.71 -3.93
N MET A 90 -2.72 0.03 -3.48
CA MET A 90 -3.77 -0.47 -4.37
C MET A 90 -4.44 0.66 -5.17
N MET A 91 -4.71 1.79 -4.53
CA MET A 91 -5.31 2.94 -5.19
C MET A 91 -4.39 3.53 -6.26
N THR A 92 -3.13 3.72 -5.96
CA THR A 92 -2.18 4.32 -6.91
C THR A 92 -1.80 3.35 -8.03
N GLU A 93 -1.56 2.09 -7.69
CA GLU A 93 -1.10 1.09 -8.66
C GLU A 93 -2.21 0.64 -9.63
N PHE A 94 -3.42 0.41 -9.10
CA PHE A 94 -4.50 -0.17 -9.89
C PHE A 94 -5.58 0.83 -10.31
N ASN A 95 -5.58 2.02 -9.76
CA ASN A 95 -6.65 2.99 -9.96
C ASN A 95 -6.16 4.39 -10.37
N GLY A 96 -4.89 4.57 -10.71
CA GLY A 96 -4.29 5.88 -10.96
C GLY A 96 -5.14 6.78 -11.84
N ASP A 97 -5.67 6.26 -12.94
CA ASP A 97 -6.51 7.00 -13.88
C ASP A 97 -7.93 7.31 -13.37
N SER A 98 -8.36 6.58 -12.34
CA SER A 98 -9.71 6.68 -11.74
C SER A 98 -9.72 7.46 -10.44
N LEU A 99 -8.55 7.85 -9.91
CA LEU A 99 -8.46 8.55 -8.63
C LEU A 99 -9.00 9.97 -8.73
N PRO A 100 -9.72 10.45 -7.69
CA PRO A 100 -10.01 11.87 -7.56
C PRO A 100 -8.72 12.70 -7.55
N ARG A 101 -8.77 13.90 -8.11
CA ARG A 101 -7.59 14.79 -8.19
C ARG A 101 -7.01 15.18 -6.84
N ASP A 102 -7.83 15.14 -5.81
CA ASP A 102 -7.50 15.47 -4.41
C ASP A 102 -7.22 14.21 -3.56
N PHE A 103 -7.04 13.06 -4.19
CA PHE A 103 -6.67 11.85 -3.48
C PHE A 103 -5.28 12.01 -2.83
N LYS A 104 -5.24 11.82 -1.51
CA LYS A 104 -4.03 11.80 -0.69
C LYS A 104 -4.14 10.71 0.36
#